data_aa8825af3218c05d31ea865a297f9d06
#
_entry.id   aa8825af3218c05d31ea865a297f9d06
#
_cell.length_a   1.000
_cell.length_b   1.000
_cell.length_c   1.000
_cell.angle_alpha   90.00
_cell.angle_beta   90.00
_cell.angle_gamma   90.00
#
_symmetry.space_group_name_H-M   'P 1'
#
loop_
_entity.id
_entity.type
_entity.pdbx_description
1 polymer ?
#
loop_
_entity_poly.entity_id
_entity_poly.type
_entity_poly.pdbx_seq_one_letter_code
_entity_poly.pdbx_strand_id
1 'polypeptide(L)'
;MRSSTKDYPKKVLLREDGPREGFQMNPEFVSTKKKLELIDALSKTGIQSIEVTSFVRPDRVPQHKDAELVAAKLVPVKGVRYRALYLNEIGLLRAKKCQNLSLEGYAMIAASESFLKKNNNVDLKQAIKGLRNWVRIFKREGLAFERLMLSTAFGDAIEGKV
;
A
#
# COMPACT_ATOMS: atom_id res chain seq x y z
N MET A 1 -22.25 -20.73 15.55
CA MET A 1 -23.27 -19.71 15.19
C MET A 1 -23.24 -19.54 13.68
N ARG A 2 -24.34 -19.82 12.95
CA ARG A 2 -24.43 -19.48 11.53
C ARG A 2 -24.76 -18.00 11.46
N SER A 3 -23.80 -17.16 10.97
CA SER A 3 -24.08 -15.75 10.67
C SER A 3 -25.21 -15.68 9.64
N SER A 4 -26.24 -14.88 9.93
CA SER A 4 -27.33 -14.63 9.00
C SER A 4 -26.76 -13.84 7.81
N THR A 5 -27.06 -14.28 6.57
CA THR A 5 -26.65 -13.56 5.35
C THR A 5 -27.20 -12.13 5.26
N LYS A 6 -28.08 -11.74 6.17
CA LYS A 6 -28.64 -10.38 6.30
C LYS A 6 -27.64 -9.34 6.80
N ASP A 7 -26.51 -9.77 7.41
CA ASP A 7 -25.51 -8.90 8.01
C ASP A 7 -24.34 -8.54 7.05
N TYR A 8 -24.32 -9.10 5.86
CA TYR A 8 -23.28 -8.78 4.89
C TYR A 8 -23.61 -7.51 4.09
N PRO A 9 -22.58 -6.70 3.77
CA PRO A 9 -22.78 -5.51 2.94
C PRO A 9 -23.26 -5.90 1.54
N LYS A 10 -24.20 -5.14 0.99
CA LYS A 10 -24.75 -5.35 -0.37
C LYS A 10 -23.74 -5.05 -1.47
N LYS A 11 -22.70 -4.27 -1.18
CA LYS A 11 -21.61 -3.91 -2.10
C LYS A 11 -20.27 -4.00 -1.38
N VAL A 12 -19.27 -4.43 -2.11
CA VAL A 12 -17.86 -4.40 -1.69
C VAL A 12 -17.05 -3.58 -2.69
N LEU A 13 -16.00 -2.93 -2.20
CA LEU A 13 -15.03 -2.27 -3.05
C LEU A 13 -13.85 -3.22 -3.24
N LEU A 14 -13.56 -3.55 -4.50
CA LEU A 14 -12.38 -4.34 -4.85
C LEU A 14 -11.19 -3.41 -5.01
N ARG A 15 -10.08 -3.82 -4.41
CA ARG A 15 -8.78 -3.20 -4.58
C ARG A 15 -7.84 -4.23 -5.18
N GLU A 16 -7.10 -3.84 -6.20
CA GLU A 16 -6.11 -4.68 -6.84
C GLU A 16 -4.72 -4.21 -6.42
N ASP A 17 -3.95 -5.08 -5.82
CA ASP A 17 -2.60 -4.80 -5.36
C ASP A 17 -1.54 -5.62 -6.15
N GLY A 18 -1.96 -6.44 -7.13
CA GLY A 18 -1.09 -7.28 -7.95
C GLY A 18 0.02 -6.54 -8.69
N PRO A 19 -0.22 -5.36 -9.29
CA PRO A 19 0.87 -4.61 -9.93
C PRO A 19 1.94 -4.12 -8.95
N ARG A 20 1.63 -3.98 -7.67
CA ARG A 20 2.63 -3.67 -6.65
C ARG A 20 3.21 -4.95 -6.03
N GLU A 21 2.35 -5.78 -5.43
CA GLU A 21 2.80 -6.97 -4.68
C GLU A 21 3.34 -8.04 -5.61
N GLY A 22 2.65 -8.35 -6.70
CA GLY A 22 3.05 -9.38 -7.65
C GLY A 22 4.40 -9.08 -8.31
N PHE A 23 4.61 -7.85 -8.76
CA PHE A 23 5.90 -7.49 -9.33
C PHE A 23 7.03 -7.47 -8.29
N GLN A 24 6.74 -7.12 -7.03
CA GLN A 24 7.72 -7.18 -5.94
C GLN A 24 8.23 -8.60 -5.69
N MET A 25 7.37 -9.60 -5.86
CA MET A 25 7.70 -11.03 -5.68
C MET A 25 8.45 -11.64 -6.86
N ASN A 26 8.50 -10.96 -8.00
CA ASN A 26 9.20 -11.47 -9.19
C ASN A 26 10.72 -11.39 -8.96
N PRO A 27 11.48 -12.47 -9.20
CA PRO A 27 12.94 -12.45 -9.08
C PRO A 27 13.60 -11.51 -10.10
N GLU A 28 12.99 -11.31 -11.26
CA GLU A 28 13.49 -10.44 -12.31
C GLU A 28 12.74 -9.11 -12.36
N PHE A 29 13.45 -8.06 -12.80
CA PHE A 29 12.82 -6.76 -13.02
C PHE A 29 11.86 -6.82 -14.21
N VAL A 30 10.60 -6.58 -13.95
CA VAL A 30 9.58 -6.41 -15.00
C VAL A 30 9.68 -5.00 -15.59
N SER A 31 9.80 -4.91 -16.91
CA SER A 31 9.94 -3.60 -17.57
C SER A 31 8.73 -2.69 -17.32
N THR A 32 8.98 -1.39 -17.25
CA THR A 32 7.93 -0.37 -17.08
C THR A 32 6.79 -0.54 -18.09
N LYS A 33 7.13 -0.89 -19.34
CA LYS A 33 6.14 -1.14 -20.40
C LYS A 33 5.16 -2.25 -20.01
N LYS A 34 5.67 -3.42 -19.59
CA LYS A 34 4.83 -4.55 -19.16
C LYS A 34 4.00 -4.23 -17.92
N LYS A 35 4.54 -3.47 -16.98
CA LYS A 35 3.79 -2.99 -15.81
C LYS A 35 2.59 -2.12 -16.24
N LEU A 36 2.81 -1.17 -17.14
CA LEU A 36 1.77 -0.29 -17.65
C LEU A 36 0.72 -1.04 -18.48
N GLU A 37 1.11 -2.03 -19.28
CA GLU A 37 0.19 -2.90 -20.01
C GLU A 37 -0.77 -3.65 -19.08
N LEU A 38 -0.26 -4.20 -17.96
CA LEU A 38 -1.11 -4.85 -16.95
C LEU A 38 -2.03 -3.85 -16.26
N ILE A 39 -1.51 -2.69 -15.84
CA ILE A 39 -2.29 -1.66 -15.16
C ILE A 39 -3.41 -1.14 -16.08
N ASP A 40 -3.12 -0.92 -17.35
CA ASP A 40 -4.11 -0.49 -18.34
C ASP A 40 -5.22 -1.56 -18.55
N ALA A 41 -4.83 -2.83 -18.67
CA ALA A 41 -5.79 -3.93 -18.74
C ALA A 41 -6.70 -4.00 -17.51
N LEU A 42 -6.12 -3.93 -16.30
CA LEU A 42 -6.87 -3.91 -15.04
C LEU A 42 -7.81 -2.71 -14.94
N SER A 43 -7.38 -1.54 -15.40
CA SER A 43 -8.19 -0.32 -15.37
C SER A 43 -9.49 -0.42 -16.17
N LYS A 44 -9.56 -1.36 -17.12
CA LYS A 44 -10.72 -1.60 -17.99
C LYS A 44 -11.67 -2.70 -17.46
N THR A 45 -11.35 -3.33 -16.34
CA THR A 45 -12.15 -4.43 -15.77
C THR A 45 -13.31 -3.98 -14.86
N GLY A 46 -13.42 -2.67 -14.59
CA GLY A 46 -14.39 -2.12 -13.62
C GLY A 46 -13.86 -2.07 -12.18
N ILE A 47 -12.62 -2.44 -11.92
CA ILE A 47 -11.94 -2.25 -10.62
C ILE A 47 -11.85 -0.75 -10.32
N GLN A 48 -12.18 -0.38 -9.08
CA GLN A 48 -12.21 1.03 -8.66
C GLN A 48 -10.89 1.52 -8.04
N SER A 49 -9.98 0.61 -7.70
CA SER A 49 -8.72 0.99 -7.05
C SER A 49 -7.61 0.00 -7.36
N ILE A 50 -6.47 0.50 -7.85
CA ILE A 50 -5.29 -0.29 -8.21
C ILE A 50 -4.07 0.29 -7.49
N GLU A 51 -3.31 -0.53 -6.77
CA GLU A 51 -2.02 -0.14 -6.23
C GLU A 51 -0.93 -0.44 -7.27
N VAL A 52 -0.45 0.60 -7.93
CA VAL A 52 0.32 0.49 -9.18
C VAL A 52 1.83 0.38 -8.98
N THR A 53 2.35 0.84 -7.86
CA THR A 53 3.79 0.86 -7.57
C THR A 53 4.08 1.10 -6.10
N SER A 54 5.37 1.16 -5.74
CA SER A 54 5.84 1.42 -4.39
C SER A 54 6.99 2.44 -4.39
N PHE A 55 6.89 3.45 -3.51
CA PHE A 55 7.93 4.45 -3.28
C PHE A 55 8.84 4.07 -2.10
N VAL A 56 9.16 2.79 -2.00
CA VAL A 56 10.19 2.28 -1.09
C VAL A 56 11.59 2.53 -1.66
N ARG A 57 12.62 2.26 -0.87
CA ARG A 57 14.01 2.39 -1.30
C ARG A 57 14.32 1.38 -2.42
N PRO A 58 14.87 1.82 -3.58
CA PRO A 58 15.16 0.93 -4.71
C PRO A 58 16.22 -0.13 -4.41
N ASP A 59 17.13 0.12 -3.46
CA ASP A 59 18.13 -0.86 -3.01
C ASP A 59 17.50 -1.99 -2.18
N ARG A 60 16.32 -1.79 -1.61
CA ARG A 60 15.55 -2.81 -0.88
C ARG A 60 14.56 -3.55 -1.77
N VAL A 61 13.94 -2.82 -2.71
CA VAL A 61 12.97 -3.39 -3.65
C VAL A 61 13.27 -2.90 -5.06
N PRO A 62 14.27 -3.51 -5.74
CA PRO A 62 14.70 -3.09 -7.09
C PRO A 62 13.57 -3.15 -8.13
N GLN A 63 12.55 -3.99 -7.91
CA GLN A 63 11.42 -4.15 -8.80
C GLN A 63 10.60 -2.85 -8.96
N HIS A 64 10.68 -1.94 -8.00
CA HIS A 64 9.99 -0.63 -8.04
C HIS A 64 10.93 0.57 -8.22
N LYS A 65 12.14 0.34 -8.76
CA LYS A 65 13.08 1.43 -9.05
C LYS A 65 12.58 2.45 -10.07
N ASP A 66 11.54 2.09 -10.84
CA ASP A 66 10.88 2.89 -11.86
C ASP A 66 9.53 3.49 -11.39
N ALA A 67 9.31 3.62 -10.09
CA ALA A 67 8.03 4.03 -9.51
C ALA A 67 7.52 5.37 -10.07
N GLU A 68 8.38 6.38 -10.15
CA GLU A 68 8.03 7.69 -10.73
C GLU A 68 7.67 7.59 -12.21
N LEU A 69 8.40 6.75 -12.96
CA LEU A 69 8.17 6.58 -14.38
C LEU A 69 6.84 5.86 -14.64
N VAL A 70 6.53 4.82 -13.85
CA VAL A 70 5.22 4.15 -13.88
C VAL A 70 4.12 5.17 -13.62
N ALA A 71 4.20 5.92 -12.52
CA ALA A 71 3.20 6.92 -12.16
C ALA A 71 3.02 8.02 -13.21
N ALA A 72 4.12 8.52 -13.80
CA ALA A 72 4.09 9.55 -14.82
C ALA A 72 3.45 9.10 -16.15
N LYS A 73 3.60 7.80 -16.49
CA LYS A 73 3.08 7.22 -17.74
C LYS A 73 1.72 6.56 -17.60
N LEU A 74 1.08 6.59 -16.43
CA LEU A 74 -0.28 6.13 -16.28
C LEU A 74 -1.23 6.89 -17.21
N VAL A 75 -2.14 6.15 -17.82
CA VAL A 75 -3.27 6.72 -18.55
C VAL A 75 -4.51 6.61 -17.65
N PRO A 76 -4.93 7.69 -16.98
CA PRO A 76 -6.01 7.61 -16.00
C PRO A 76 -7.35 7.23 -16.66
N VAL A 77 -8.03 6.24 -16.10
CA VAL A 77 -9.39 5.85 -16.47
C VAL A 77 -10.38 6.42 -15.45
N LYS A 78 -11.44 7.06 -15.92
CA LYS A 78 -12.47 7.65 -15.05
C LYS A 78 -13.06 6.60 -14.10
N GLY A 79 -13.06 6.91 -12.81
CA GLY A 79 -13.60 6.03 -11.77
C GLY A 79 -12.56 5.07 -11.16
N VAL A 80 -11.33 5.03 -11.67
CA VAL A 80 -10.23 4.24 -11.11
C VAL A 80 -9.30 5.14 -10.29
N ARG A 81 -9.03 4.73 -9.06
CA ARG A 81 -8.01 5.37 -8.20
C ARG A 81 -6.70 4.60 -8.30
N TYR A 82 -5.64 5.27 -8.75
CA TYR A 82 -4.30 4.71 -8.81
C TYR A 82 -3.54 5.06 -7.52
N ARG A 83 -3.29 4.06 -6.71
CA ARG A 83 -2.60 4.20 -5.42
C ARG A 83 -1.15 3.75 -5.51
N ALA A 84 -0.37 4.11 -4.51
CA ALA A 84 0.99 3.63 -4.35
C ALA A 84 1.31 3.36 -2.88
N LEU A 85 2.23 2.42 -2.64
CA LEU A 85 2.77 2.16 -1.31
C LEU A 85 3.87 3.17 -0.99
N TYR A 86 3.84 3.75 0.20
CA TYR A 86 4.92 4.53 0.81
C TYR A 86 4.96 4.26 2.31
N LEU A 87 6.15 3.95 2.83
CA LEU A 87 6.35 3.51 4.22
C LEU A 87 7.09 4.54 5.08
N ASN A 88 7.46 5.68 4.49
CA ASN A 88 8.12 6.78 5.19
C ASN A 88 7.83 8.11 4.48
N GLU A 89 8.17 9.21 5.14
CA GLU A 89 7.94 10.56 4.64
C GLU A 89 8.63 10.81 3.29
N ILE A 90 9.84 10.31 3.10
CA ILE A 90 10.57 10.47 1.82
C ILE A 90 9.78 9.82 0.68
N GLY A 91 9.29 8.59 0.88
CA GLY A 91 8.44 7.90 -0.10
C GLY A 91 7.14 8.64 -0.39
N LEU A 92 6.47 9.15 0.63
CA LEU A 92 5.27 9.97 0.48
C LEU A 92 5.54 11.24 -0.35
N LEU A 93 6.62 11.97 -0.04
CA LEU A 93 6.97 13.20 -0.77
C LEU A 93 7.37 12.93 -2.23
N ARG A 94 7.98 11.76 -2.52
CA ARG A 94 8.22 11.31 -3.90
C ARG A 94 6.90 11.03 -4.63
N ALA A 95 6.00 10.26 -3.99
CA ALA A 95 4.68 9.96 -4.55
C ALA A 95 3.85 11.22 -4.80
N LYS A 96 3.91 12.21 -3.90
CA LYS A 96 3.19 13.49 -4.00
C LYS A 96 3.57 14.33 -5.24
N LYS A 97 4.75 14.12 -5.79
CA LYS A 97 5.17 14.77 -7.05
C LYS A 97 4.53 14.15 -8.29
N CYS A 98 3.85 13.02 -8.16
CA CYS A 98 3.25 12.29 -9.26
C CYS A 98 1.75 12.62 -9.36
N GLN A 99 1.35 13.34 -10.41
CA GLN A 99 0.00 13.89 -10.57
C GLN A 99 -1.10 12.82 -10.75
N ASN A 100 -0.75 11.65 -11.29
CA ASN A 100 -1.73 10.61 -11.62
C ASN A 100 -2.05 9.66 -10.44
N LEU A 101 -1.48 9.91 -9.25
CA LEU A 101 -1.71 9.09 -8.08
C LEU A 101 -2.77 9.71 -7.17
N SER A 102 -3.66 8.85 -6.67
CA SER A 102 -4.60 9.17 -5.60
C SER A 102 -3.95 8.82 -4.27
N LEU A 103 -3.38 9.81 -3.60
CA LEU A 103 -2.72 9.59 -2.30
C LEU A 103 -3.74 9.60 -1.17
N GLU A 104 -3.57 8.67 -0.25
CA GLU A 104 -4.37 8.55 0.98
C GLU A 104 -3.45 8.51 2.20
N GLY A 105 -3.87 9.08 3.32
CA GLY A 105 -3.18 8.91 4.59
C GLY A 105 -3.50 7.54 5.17
N TYR A 106 -2.52 6.65 5.19
CA TYR A 106 -2.67 5.36 5.83
C TYR A 106 -1.43 5.00 6.63
N ALA A 107 -1.61 4.15 7.64
CA ALA A 107 -0.51 3.61 8.42
C ALA A 107 -0.73 2.12 8.68
N MET A 108 0.37 1.46 9.02
CA MET A 108 0.40 0.04 9.37
C MET A 108 1.09 -0.11 10.73
N ILE A 109 0.53 -0.98 11.57
CA ILE A 109 1.15 -1.43 12.81
C ILE A 109 0.85 -2.92 12.95
N ALA A 110 1.72 -3.66 13.64
CA ALA A 110 1.46 -5.07 13.96
C ALA A 110 1.11 -5.23 15.44
N ALA A 111 0.28 -6.22 15.75
CA ALA A 111 -0.05 -6.60 17.13
C ALA A 111 1.09 -7.40 17.75
N SER A 112 1.79 -8.24 16.98
CA SER A 112 2.92 -9.04 17.45
C SER A 112 4.18 -8.20 17.63
N GLU A 113 4.80 -8.23 18.83
CA GLU A 113 6.06 -7.55 19.11
C GLU A 113 7.23 -8.21 18.38
N SER A 114 7.25 -9.52 18.25
CA SER A 114 8.30 -10.22 17.52
C SER A 114 8.26 -9.88 16.04
N PHE A 115 7.07 -9.73 15.45
CA PHE A 115 6.90 -9.25 14.08
C PHE A 115 7.43 -7.82 13.92
N LEU A 116 7.07 -6.90 14.83
CA LEU A 116 7.59 -5.53 14.84
C LEU A 116 9.12 -5.50 14.94
N LYS A 117 9.68 -6.31 15.84
CA LYS A 117 11.13 -6.39 16.02
C LYS A 117 11.83 -6.91 14.77
N LYS A 118 11.30 -7.99 14.16
CA LYS A 118 11.91 -8.65 13.00
C LYS A 118 11.83 -7.79 11.73
N ASN A 119 10.68 -7.16 11.48
CA ASN A 119 10.42 -6.47 10.21
C ASN A 119 10.73 -4.98 10.24
N ASN A 120 10.57 -4.34 11.39
CA ASN A 120 10.71 -2.90 11.55
C ASN A 120 11.86 -2.51 12.49
N ASN A 121 12.40 -3.47 13.25
CA ASN A 121 13.40 -3.27 14.30
C ASN A 121 12.96 -2.24 15.36
N VAL A 122 11.68 -2.27 15.73
CA VAL A 122 11.07 -1.41 16.77
C VAL A 122 10.29 -2.26 17.77
N ASP A 123 10.09 -1.73 18.98
CA ASP A 123 9.11 -2.24 19.93
C ASP A 123 7.72 -1.62 19.71
N LEU A 124 6.70 -2.12 20.40
CA LEU A 124 5.33 -1.64 20.28
C LEU A 124 5.19 -0.14 20.63
N LYS A 125 5.90 0.32 21.67
CA LYS A 125 5.89 1.73 22.09
C LYS A 125 6.45 2.65 21.02
N GLN A 126 7.55 2.24 20.38
CA GLN A 126 8.14 2.95 19.25
C GLN A 126 7.22 2.94 18.02
N ALA A 127 6.57 1.80 17.74
CA ALA A 127 5.61 1.69 16.65
C ALA A 127 4.41 2.64 16.83
N ILE A 128 3.83 2.71 18.04
CA ILE A 128 2.74 3.64 18.37
C ILE A 128 3.21 5.12 18.24
N LYS A 129 4.42 5.42 18.68
CA LYS A 129 5.01 6.76 18.49
C LYS A 129 5.16 7.10 17.00
N GLY A 130 5.62 6.13 16.21
CA GLY A 130 5.73 6.25 14.75
C GLY A 130 4.37 6.51 14.09
N LEU A 131 3.32 5.80 14.52
CA LEU A 131 1.96 6.01 14.04
C LEU A 131 1.46 7.45 14.29
N ARG A 132 1.67 7.98 15.51
CA ARG A 132 1.33 9.38 15.84
C ARG A 132 2.07 10.37 14.96
N ASN A 133 3.34 10.09 14.65
CA ASN A 133 4.13 10.92 13.74
C ASN A 133 3.55 10.89 12.31
N TRP A 134 3.14 9.71 11.82
CA TRP A 134 2.48 9.57 10.52
C TRP A 134 1.22 10.43 10.39
N VAL A 135 0.34 10.42 11.40
CA VAL A 135 -0.87 11.26 11.42
C VAL A 135 -0.51 12.74 11.29
N ARG A 136 0.56 13.20 11.96
CA ARG A 136 1.04 14.59 11.86
C ARG A 136 1.56 14.91 10.45
N ILE A 137 2.34 13.98 9.85
CA ILE A 137 2.87 14.15 8.49
C ILE A 137 1.71 14.27 7.50
N PHE A 138 0.73 13.37 7.52
CA PHE A 138 -0.43 13.43 6.63
C PHE A 138 -1.19 14.74 6.78
N LYS A 139 -1.46 15.18 8.01
CA LYS A 139 -2.11 16.47 8.27
C LYS A 139 -1.31 17.64 7.68
N ARG A 140 0.00 17.67 7.88
CA ARG A 140 0.88 18.71 7.33
C ARG A 140 0.87 18.70 5.81
N GLU A 141 0.83 17.52 5.19
CA GLU A 141 0.82 17.35 3.74
C GLU A 141 -0.58 17.51 3.12
N GLY A 142 -1.62 17.83 3.91
CA GLY A 142 -2.98 18.04 3.42
C GLY A 142 -3.71 16.75 3.06
N LEU A 143 -3.27 15.60 3.58
CA LEU A 143 -3.89 14.29 3.34
C LEU A 143 -4.75 13.89 4.53
N ALA A 144 -5.98 13.44 4.24
CA ALA A 144 -6.83 12.82 5.26
C ALA A 144 -6.25 11.47 5.67
N PHE A 145 -6.25 11.17 6.97
CA PHE A 145 -5.91 9.83 7.46
C PHE A 145 -7.14 8.94 7.27
N GLU A 146 -7.09 8.04 6.31
CA GLU A 146 -8.24 7.24 5.88
C GLU A 146 -8.23 5.82 6.44
N ARG A 147 -7.04 5.25 6.73
CA ARG A 147 -6.93 3.84 7.05
C ARG A 147 -5.79 3.51 8.01
N LEU A 148 -6.09 2.65 8.98
CA LEU A 148 -5.09 1.95 9.78
C LEU A 148 -5.18 0.44 9.48
N MET A 149 -4.04 -0.17 9.14
CA MET A 149 -3.92 -1.61 9.03
C MET A 149 -3.27 -2.17 10.28
N LEU A 150 -3.95 -3.09 10.94
CA LEU A 150 -3.40 -3.86 12.05
C LEU A 150 -3.00 -5.25 11.52
N SER A 151 -1.70 -5.46 11.33
CA SER A 151 -1.14 -6.75 10.94
C SER A 151 -1.05 -7.70 12.13
N THR A 152 -0.99 -8.98 11.87
CA THR A 152 -0.84 -10.05 12.89
C THR A 152 -1.88 -10.00 14.01
N ALA A 153 -3.07 -9.44 13.75
CA ALA A 153 -4.12 -9.24 14.77
C ALA A 153 -4.66 -10.54 15.39
N PHE A 154 -4.48 -11.67 14.71
CA PHE A 154 -4.95 -12.99 15.15
C PHE A 154 -3.79 -13.96 15.46
N GLY A 155 -2.56 -13.52 15.27
CA GLY A 155 -1.37 -14.30 15.47
C GLY A 155 -0.38 -14.21 14.30
N ASP A 156 0.81 -14.76 14.50
CA ASP A 156 1.85 -14.86 13.48
C ASP A 156 2.65 -16.17 13.59
N ALA A 157 3.52 -16.41 12.61
CA ALA A 157 4.36 -17.62 12.58
C ALA A 157 5.48 -17.64 13.63
N ILE A 158 5.72 -16.54 14.36
CA ILE A 158 6.81 -16.39 15.34
C ILE A 158 6.26 -16.59 16.75
N GLU A 159 5.22 -15.84 17.12
CA GLU A 159 4.61 -15.85 18.47
C GLU A 159 3.42 -16.80 18.55
N GLY A 160 2.87 -17.23 17.42
CA GLY A 160 1.63 -17.96 17.38
C GLY A 160 0.42 -17.05 17.57
N LYS A 161 -0.42 -17.36 18.56
CA LYS A 161 -1.60 -16.54 18.87
C LYS A 161 -1.16 -15.27 19.60
N VAL A 162 -1.60 -14.12 19.13
CA VAL A 162 -1.36 -12.80 19.72
C VAL A 162 -2.58 -12.35 20.50
#